data_7b4e6268b566fb7015aee049479c2095
#
_entry.id   7b4e6268b566fb7015aee049479c2095
#
_cell.length_a   1.000
_cell.length_b   1.000
_cell.length_c   1.000
_cell.angle_alpha   90.00
_cell.angle_beta   90.00
_cell.angle_gamma   90.00
#
_symmetry.space_group_name_H-M   'P 1'
#
loop_
_entity.id
_entity.type
_entity.pdbx_description
1 polymer ?
#
loop_
_entity_poly.entity_id
_entity_poly.type
_entity_poly.pdbx_seq_one_letter_code
_entity_poly.pdbx_strand_id
1 'polypeptide(L)'
;MRAENWVLVRECAPERSQVPAGVRVELGQTVVVGREGELPLGIDYDDVGISRNALIVTATHEGWRLEVANRNGAVIHPWGLAPYRAQPVQLLRWPLVGIRVAGAELSLQHWVLLESDAYAIGSDDGTTGTAPALTRRGAPPPPLAPAELSALELVFADHLAWPPPTSPPIPRQLKQVAARLGKSLSGVQDRLRSAQDKALRLGLSNPVTLTQPEYFHVLVAAGYVMPSSGRPYRHDLTAAPVRP
;
A
#
# COMPACT_ATOMS: atom_id res chain seq x y z
N MET A 1 -17.45 7.14 15.49
CA MET A 1 -16.93 5.79 15.28
C MET A 1 -15.50 5.76 15.80
N ARG A 2 -15.11 4.76 16.59
CA ARG A 2 -13.68 4.60 16.94
C ARG A 2 -12.94 4.11 15.68
N ALA A 3 -11.81 4.70 15.40
CA ALA A 3 -10.95 4.25 14.32
C ALA A 3 -10.50 2.80 14.58
N GLU A 4 -10.54 1.98 13.54
CA GLU A 4 -10.11 0.59 13.62
C GLU A 4 -8.76 0.43 12.96
N ASN A 5 -7.81 -0.08 13.75
CA ASN A 5 -6.46 -0.41 13.28
C ASN A 5 -6.26 -1.91 13.36
N TRP A 6 -5.68 -2.51 12.33
CA TRP A 6 -5.41 -3.93 12.25
C TRP A 6 -3.97 -4.18 11.81
N VAL A 7 -3.34 -5.14 12.47
CA VAL A 7 -2.07 -5.74 12.05
C VAL A 7 -2.35 -7.20 11.71
N LEU A 8 -2.08 -7.57 10.46
CA LEU A 8 -2.31 -8.92 9.96
C LEU A 8 -1.03 -9.51 9.41
N VAL A 9 -0.91 -10.81 9.47
CA VAL A 9 0.18 -11.58 8.85
C VAL A 9 -0.37 -12.48 7.75
N ARG A 10 0.41 -12.65 6.70
CA ARG A 10 0.10 -13.54 5.59
C ARG A 10 1.38 -14.16 5.06
N GLU A 11 1.41 -15.45 4.96
CA GLU A 11 2.50 -16.19 4.36
C GLU A 11 2.05 -16.79 3.01
N CYS A 12 2.91 -16.68 2.01
CA CYS A 12 2.63 -17.16 0.67
C CYS A 12 3.82 -18.00 0.16
N ALA A 13 3.51 -19.19 -0.33
CA ALA A 13 4.37 -20.03 -1.13
C ALA A 13 3.87 -20.02 -2.59
N PRO A 14 4.64 -20.50 -3.59
CA PRO A 14 4.23 -20.48 -4.99
C PRO A 14 2.87 -21.13 -5.27
N GLU A 15 2.54 -22.19 -4.54
CA GLU A 15 1.29 -22.96 -4.74
C GLU A 15 0.25 -22.71 -3.65
N ARG A 16 0.55 -21.96 -2.62
CA ARG A 16 -0.33 -21.76 -1.47
C ARG A 16 -0.23 -20.33 -0.95
N SER A 17 -1.39 -19.69 -0.84
CA SER A 17 -1.52 -18.39 -0.17
C SER A 17 -2.46 -18.56 1.02
N GLN A 18 -2.02 -18.13 2.18
CA GLN A 18 -2.83 -18.18 3.38
C GLN A 18 -3.81 -17.01 3.44
N VAL A 19 -4.93 -17.24 4.11
CA VAL A 19 -5.83 -16.14 4.50
C VAL A 19 -5.11 -15.33 5.58
N PRO A 20 -5.09 -13.99 5.49
CA PRO A 20 -4.49 -13.17 6.52
C PRO A 20 -5.12 -13.41 7.88
N ALA A 21 -4.27 -13.57 8.90
CA ALA A 21 -4.68 -13.66 10.30
C ALA A 21 -4.09 -12.48 11.07
N GLY A 22 -4.79 -11.93 12.06
CA GLY A 22 -4.25 -10.79 12.77
C GLY A 22 -5.05 -10.33 13.97
N VAL A 23 -4.63 -9.19 14.50
CA VAL A 23 -5.18 -8.58 15.70
C VAL A 23 -5.60 -7.14 15.45
N ARG A 24 -6.64 -6.71 16.16
CA ARG A 24 -6.99 -5.31 16.26
C ARG A 24 -6.04 -4.65 17.25
N VAL A 25 -5.58 -3.44 16.90
CA VAL A 25 -4.60 -2.67 17.68
C VAL A 25 -5.21 -1.33 18.07
N GLU A 26 -5.23 -1.02 19.36
CA GLU A 26 -5.68 0.28 19.83
C GLU A 26 -4.55 1.33 19.68
N LEU A 27 -4.94 2.60 19.68
CA LEU A 27 -3.95 3.69 19.67
C LEU A 27 -3.05 3.62 20.92
N GLY A 28 -1.75 3.70 20.69
CA GLY A 28 -0.72 3.52 21.72
C GLY A 28 -0.31 2.06 21.95
N GLN A 29 -1.07 1.10 21.46
CA GLN A 29 -0.73 -0.31 21.57
C GLN A 29 0.36 -0.69 20.57
N THR A 30 1.24 -1.57 21.01
CA THR A 30 2.34 -2.15 20.22
C THR A 30 2.08 -3.63 20.00
N VAL A 31 2.42 -4.13 18.82
CA VAL A 31 2.37 -5.55 18.44
C VAL A 31 3.74 -5.95 17.92
N VAL A 32 4.27 -7.04 18.42
CA VAL A 32 5.52 -7.66 17.94
C VAL A 32 5.20 -8.76 16.94
N VAL A 33 5.82 -8.69 15.77
CA VAL A 33 5.65 -9.67 14.69
C VAL A 33 6.98 -10.38 14.44
N GLY A 34 6.97 -11.70 14.35
CA GLY A 34 8.16 -12.50 14.12
C GLY A 34 7.97 -13.93 14.58
N ARG A 35 9.03 -14.75 14.53
CA ARG A 35 8.91 -16.18 14.90
C ARG A 35 8.51 -16.40 16.36
N GLU A 36 8.86 -15.48 17.25
CA GLU A 36 8.50 -15.51 18.68
C GLU A 36 7.65 -14.29 19.08
N GLY A 37 7.13 -13.53 18.09
CA GLY A 37 6.26 -12.40 18.33
C GLY A 37 4.82 -12.79 18.71
N GLU A 38 4.05 -11.82 19.17
CA GLU A 38 2.59 -11.96 19.44
C GLU A 38 1.83 -12.39 18.18
N LEU A 39 2.26 -11.89 17.01
CA LEU A 39 1.83 -12.36 15.70
C LEU A 39 2.95 -13.18 15.07
N PRO A 40 2.79 -14.52 15.02
CA PRO A 40 3.80 -15.40 14.44
C PRO A 40 3.96 -15.13 12.93
N LEU A 41 5.23 -15.08 12.47
CA LEU A 41 5.60 -14.95 11.07
C LEU A 41 6.86 -15.79 10.80
N GLY A 42 6.88 -16.55 9.71
CA GLY A 42 7.99 -17.43 9.35
C GLY A 42 7.95 -18.80 10.02
N ILE A 43 6.86 -19.11 10.75
CA ILE A 43 6.72 -20.41 11.45
C ILE A 43 6.17 -21.47 10.54
N ASP A 44 5.15 -21.18 9.74
CA ASP A 44 4.46 -22.18 8.93
C ASP A 44 5.33 -22.81 7.86
N TYR A 45 6.43 -22.14 7.48
CA TYR A 45 7.41 -22.61 6.52
C TYR A 45 8.81 -22.78 7.13
N ASP A 46 8.95 -22.68 8.45
CA ASP A 46 10.22 -22.80 9.19
C ASP A 46 11.34 -21.92 8.60
N ASP A 47 10.99 -20.69 8.18
CA ASP A 47 11.95 -19.74 7.61
C ASP A 47 12.81 -19.08 8.69
N VAL A 48 14.01 -19.64 8.90
CA VAL A 48 14.99 -19.13 9.87
C VAL A 48 15.53 -17.73 9.52
N GLY A 49 15.30 -17.24 8.30
CA GLY A 49 15.63 -15.89 7.88
C GLY A 49 14.74 -14.81 8.49
N ILE A 50 13.59 -15.20 9.03
CA ILE A 50 12.73 -14.29 9.81
C ILE A 50 13.25 -14.24 11.25
N SER A 51 13.51 -13.04 11.76
CA SER A 51 13.96 -12.82 13.14
C SER A 51 12.87 -13.21 14.15
N ARG A 52 13.27 -13.57 15.39
CA ARG A 52 12.34 -13.88 16.48
C ARG A 52 11.33 -12.74 16.67
N ASN A 53 11.85 -11.50 16.75
CA ASN A 53 11.10 -10.26 16.73
C ASN A 53 11.51 -9.52 15.45
N ALA A 54 10.75 -9.69 14.36
CA ALA A 54 11.13 -9.14 13.06
C ALA A 54 10.69 -7.68 12.89
N LEU A 55 9.48 -7.35 13.36
CA LEU A 55 8.91 -6.02 13.33
C LEU A 55 8.26 -5.69 14.68
N ILE A 56 8.32 -4.41 15.06
CA ILE A 56 7.57 -3.85 16.16
C ILE A 56 6.67 -2.75 15.58
N VAL A 57 5.36 -2.91 15.72
CA VAL A 57 4.37 -2.02 15.11
C VAL A 57 3.55 -1.37 16.19
N THR A 58 3.52 -0.04 16.24
CA THR A 58 2.72 0.73 17.19
C THR A 58 1.72 1.60 16.43
N ALA A 59 0.43 1.51 16.75
CA ALA A 59 -0.58 2.43 16.25
C ALA A 59 -0.49 3.76 16.99
N THR A 60 -0.26 4.88 16.29
CA THR A 60 -0.19 6.22 16.89
C THR A 60 -1.26 7.13 16.30
N HIS A 61 -1.44 8.33 16.84
CA HIS A 61 -2.35 9.34 16.25
C HIS A 61 -1.86 9.84 14.88
N GLU A 62 -0.55 9.77 14.62
CA GLU A 62 0.06 10.30 13.41
C GLU A 62 0.25 9.24 12.31
N GLY A 63 0.13 7.96 12.63
CA GLY A 63 0.39 6.86 11.71
C GLY A 63 0.87 5.60 12.43
N TRP A 64 1.38 4.66 11.67
CA TRP A 64 2.02 3.47 12.17
C TRP A 64 3.50 3.75 12.44
N ARG A 65 3.93 3.70 13.69
CA ARG A 65 5.35 3.65 14.02
C ARG A 65 5.84 2.23 13.81
N LEU A 66 6.76 2.08 12.89
CA LEU A 66 7.38 0.80 12.52
C LEU A 66 8.84 0.79 12.96
N GLU A 67 9.24 -0.26 13.68
CA GLU A 67 10.64 -0.58 13.96
C GLU A 67 10.96 -1.92 13.28
N VAL A 68 11.99 -1.92 12.41
CA VAL A 68 12.41 -3.10 11.65
C VAL A 68 13.63 -3.71 12.33
N ALA A 69 13.42 -4.79 13.06
CA ALA A 69 14.45 -5.57 13.73
C ALA A 69 14.85 -6.83 12.94
N ASN A 70 14.17 -7.10 11.81
CA ASN A 70 14.52 -8.24 10.96
C ASN A 70 15.91 -8.06 10.35
N ARG A 71 16.79 -9.05 10.52
CA ARG A 71 18.18 -9.00 10.08
C ARG A 71 18.33 -8.79 8.57
N ASN A 72 17.45 -9.41 7.80
CA ASN A 72 17.44 -9.29 6.34
C ASN A 72 16.69 -8.04 5.84
N GLY A 73 16.08 -7.27 6.76
CA GLY A 73 15.31 -6.07 6.45
C GLY A 73 13.89 -6.36 5.98
N ALA A 74 13.26 -5.31 5.44
CA ALA A 74 11.90 -5.37 4.93
C ALA A 74 11.71 -4.37 3.78
N VAL A 75 10.65 -4.56 2.99
CA VAL A 75 10.20 -3.67 1.91
C VAL A 75 8.79 -3.19 2.23
N ILE A 76 8.59 -1.89 2.17
CA ILE A 76 7.29 -1.25 2.40
C ILE A 76 6.56 -1.14 1.07
N HIS A 77 5.30 -1.51 1.06
CA HIS A 77 4.38 -1.41 -0.07
C HIS A 77 3.16 -0.59 0.36
N PRO A 78 3.22 0.74 0.34
CA PRO A 78 2.02 1.54 0.58
C PRO A 78 1.05 1.32 -0.58
N TRP A 79 -0.23 1.20 -0.27
CA TRP A 79 -1.26 0.99 -1.28
C TRP A 79 -1.20 2.04 -2.40
N GLY A 80 -1.15 1.58 -3.65
CA GLY A 80 -1.12 2.44 -4.83
C GLY A 80 0.18 3.20 -5.06
N LEU A 81 1.24 2.97 -4.27
CA LEU A 81 2.55 3.60 -4.44
C LEU A 81 3.64 2.60 -4.80
N ALA A 82 4.78 3.13 -5.24
CA ALA A 82 5.97 2.31 -5.48
C ALA A 82 6.51 1.75 -4.15
N PRO A 83 6.93 0.48 -4.12
CA PRO A 83 7.57 -0.10 -2.96
C PRO A 83 8.96 0.52 -2.71
N TYR A 84 9.37 0.54 -1.45
CA TYR A 84 10.68 1.04 -1.05
C TYR A 84 11.25 0.24 0.13
N ARG A 85 12.58 0.26 0.30
CA ARG A 85 13.25 -0.40 1.41
C ARG A 85 12.90 0.30 2.74
N ALA A 86 12.50 -0.49 3.73
CA ALA A 86 12.22 0.02 5.06
C ALA A 86 13.47 0.60 5.74
N GLN A 87 13.27 1.68 6.47
CA GLN A 87 14.26 2.21 7.42
C GLN A 87 14.15 1.46 8.76
N PRO A 88 15.20 1.46 9.60
CA PRO A 88 15.17 0.80 10.90
C PRO A 88 14.03 1.27 11.81
N VAL A 89 13.72 2.57 11.78
CA VAL A 89 12.55 3.18 12.45
C VAL A 89 11.94 4.22 11.52
N GLN A 90 10.61 4.14 11.33
CA GLN A 90 9.89 5.10 10.49
C GLN A 90 8.43 5.24 10.90
N LEU A 91 7.81 6.34 10.50
CA LEU A 91 6.38 6.60 10.64
C LEU A 91 5.70 6.44 9.28
N LEU A 92 4.67 5.60 9.22
CA LEU A 92 3.90 5.31 8.01
C LEU A 92 2.51 5.94 8.15
N ARG A 93 2.28 7.03 7.44
CA ARG A 93 1.00 7.78 7.44
C ARG A 93 0.10 7.34 6.29
N TRP A 94 -0.13 6.04 6.16
CA TRP A 94 -0.89 5.48 5.06
C TRP A 94 -1.95 4.50 5.58
N PRO A 95 -3.19 4.52 5.04
CA PRO A 95 -4.27 3.68 5.57
C PRO A 95 -4.05 2.18 5.33
N LEU A 96 -3.40 1.82 4.23
CA LEU A 96 -3.11 0.45 3.85
C LEU A 96 -1.63 0.32 3.50
N VAL A 97 -0.89 -0.44 4.29
CA VAL A 97 0.55 -0.66 4.10
C VAL A 97 0.87 -2.14 4.17
N GLY A 98 1.37 -2.71 3.07
CA GLY A 98 1.99 -4.03 3.08
C GLY A 98 3.47 -3.91 3.45
N ILE A 99 3.95 -4.77 4.31
CA ILE A 99 5.36 -4.89 4.67
C ILE A 99 5.81 -6.29 4.32
N ARG A 100 6.67 -6.41 3.31
CA ARG A 100 7.29 -7.68 2.98
C ARG A 100 8.57 -7.85 3.78
N VAL A 101 8.56 -8.78 4.74
CA VAL A 101 9.71 -9.13 5.55
C VAL A 101 10.61 -10.09 4.77
N ALA A 102 11.89 -9.79 4.69
CA ALA A 102 12.83 -10.63 3.94
C ALA A 102 13.23 -11.86 4.76
N GLY A 103 12.87 -13.05 4.25
CA GLY A 103 13.27 -14.35 4.77
C GLY A 103 14.58 -14.86 4.17
N ALA A 104 14.89 -16.13 4.41
CA ALA A 104 16.01 -16.84 3.79
C ALA A 104 15.62 -17.43 2.44
N GLU A 105 14.36 -17.89 2.31
CA GLU A 105 13.84 -18.54 1.13
C GLU A 105 13.23 -17.53 0.16
N LEU A 106 13.80 -17.39 -1.04
CA LEU A 106 13.32 -16.42 -2.04
C LEU A 106 11.92 -16.73 -2.59
N SER A 107 11.53 -18.00 -2.54
CA SER A 107 10.21 -18.48 -3.00
C SER A 107 9.09 -18.18 -2.01
N LEU A 108 9.42 -17.90 -0.75
CA LEU A 108 8.48 -17.57 0.30
C LEU A 108 8.29 -16.05 0.41
N GLN A 109 7.07 -15.65 0.70
CA GLN A 109 6.77 -14.25 0.96
C GLN A 109 6.05 -14.12 2.30
N HIS A 110 6.65 -13.33 3.16
CA HIS A 110 6.18 -13.05 4.51
C HIS A 110 5.67 -11.61 4.55
N TRP A 111 4.35 -11.46 4.64
CA TRP A 111 3.69 -10.17 4.64
C TRP A 111 3.13 -9.81 6.01
N VAL A 112 3.34 -8.57 6.40
CA VAL A 112 2.60 -7.91 7.46
C VAL A 112 1.76 -6.82 6.81
N LEU A 113 0.44 -6.84 7.06
CA LEU A 113 -0.51 -5.90 6.49
C LEU A 113 -1.01 -4.97 7.60
N LEU A 114 -0.85 -3.69 7.39
CA LEU A 114 -1.35 -2.65 8.29
C LEU A 114 -2.57 -2.00 7.66
N GLU A 115 -3.68 -2.00 8.37
CA GLU A 115 -4.93 -1.38 7.91
C GLU A 115 -5.46 -0.41 8.97
N SER A 116 -5.79 0.80 8.56
CA SER A 116 -6.33 1.81 9.46
C SER A 116 -7.39 2.68 8.78
N ASP A 117 -8.46 2.98 9.51
CA ASP A 117 -9.44 4.00 9.13
C ASP A 117 -9.08 5.39 9.68
N ALA A 118 -8.08 5.44 10.58
CA ALA A 118 -7.65 6.70 11.19
C ALA A 118 -6.77 7.54 10.26
N TYR A 119 -6.09 6.90 9.30
CA TYR A 119 -5.12 7.58 8.47
C TYR A 119 -5.72 7.86 7.08
N ALA A 120 -5.53 9.09 6.60
CA ALA A 120 -6.02 9.53 5.30
C ALA A 120 -4.87 9.71 4.31
N ILE A 121 -5.12 9.36 3.05
CA ILE A 121 -4.19 9.66 1.95
C ILE A 121 -4.20 11.18 1.70
N GLY A 122 -3.03 11.78 1.51
CA GLY A 122 -2.91 13.20 1.16
C GLY A 122 -3.01 14.18 2.33
N SER A 123 -3.13 13.70 3.57
CA SER A 123 -3.08 14.54 4.78
C SER A 123 -1.64 14.82 5.25
N ASP A 124 -0.70 14.90 4.32
CA ASP A 124 0.63 15.39 4.66
C ASP A 124 0.54 16.91 4.90
N ASP A 125 0.32 17.28 6.16
CA ASP A 125 0.58 18.62 6.65
C ASP A 125 2.08 18.83 6.52
N GLY A 126 2.51 19.29 5.33
CA GLY A 126 3.86 19.43 4.85
C GLY A 126 4.80 20.18 5.80
N THR A 127 5.15 19.55 6.90
CA THR A 127 6.01 20.11 7.92
C THR A 127 7.15 19.15 8.23
N THR A 128 8.09 19.04 7.30
CA THR A 128 9.52 18.87 7.63
C THR A 128 10.35 19.00 6.36
N GLY A 129 10.46 20.21 5.90
CA GLY A 129 11.42 20.60 4.89
C GLY A 129 11.33 22.10 4.78
N THR A 130 12.34 22.81 5.29
CA THR A 130 12.53 24.23 5.06
C THR A 130 12.62 24.48 3.56
N ALA A 131 11.47 24.50 2.88
CA ALA A 131 11.39 24.97 1.51
C ALA A 131 11.34 26.49 1.56
N PRO A 132 12.18 27.20 0.78
CA PRO A 132 12.11 28.63 0.72
C PRO A 132 10.71 29.05 0.25
N ALA A 133 10.03 29.83 1.09
CA ALA A 133 8.81 30.51 0.72
C ALA A 133 9.03 31.26 -0.59
N LEU A 134 8.09 31.11 -1.52
CA LEU A 134 7.84 31.91 -2.71
C LEU A 134 7.70 31.11 -4.02
N THR A 135 7.00 29.99 -3.98
CA THR A 135 6.36 29.54 -5.21
C THR A 135 4.86 29.68 -5.01
N ARG A 136 4.20 30.58 -5.74
CA ARG A 136 2.73 30.61 -5.84
C ARG A 136 2.31 29.23 -6.34
N ARG A 137 1.89 28.36 -5.45
CA ARG A 137 1.22 27.09 -5.82
C ARG A 137 -0.03 27.51 -6.58
N GLY A 138 -0.09 27.19 -7.85
CA GLY A 138 -1.32 27.31 -8.63
C GLY A 138 -2.43 26.50 -7.93
N ALA A 139 -3.70 26.84 -8.20
CA ALA A 139 -4.81 26.04 -7.67
C ALA A 139 -4.60 24.56 -8.06
N PRO A 140 -4.90 23.61 -7.13
CA PRO A 140 -4.79 22.19 -7.41
C PRO A 140 -5.66 21.84 -8.64
N PRO A 141 -5.26 20.86 -9.47
CA PRO A 141 -6.07 20.45 -10.59
C PRO A 141 -7.44 19.93 -10.12
N PRO A 142 -8.48 20.00 -10.97
CA PRO A 142 -9.79 19.49 -10.60
C PRO A 142 -9.73 17.98 -10.34
N PRO A 143 -10.67 17.41 -9.54
CA PRO A 143 -10.77 15.98 -9.31
C PRO A 143 -10.80 15.17 -10.63
N LEU A 144 -10.43 13.91 -10.56
CA LEU A 144 -10.58 12.98 -11.68
C LEU A 144 -12.08 12.84 -12.03
N ALA A 145 -12.39 12.96 -13.32
CA ALA A 145 -13.72 12.58 -13.79
C ALA A 145 -13.94 11.07 -13.57
N PRO A 146 -15.19 10.62 -13.35
CA PRO A 146 -15.47 9.17 -13.14
C PRO A 146 -14.94 8.29 -14.28
N ALA A 147 -14.91 8.79 -15.49
CA ALA A 147 -14.39 8.06 -16.65
C ALA A 147 -12.85 7.96 -16.65
N GLU A 148 -12.15 8.97 -16.14
CA GLU A 148 -10.68 8.95 -15.96
C GLU A 148 -10.31 7.97 -14.83
N LEU A 149 -11.02 8.06 -13.70
CA LEU A 149 -10.82 7.16 -12.56
C LEU A 149 -11.04 5.70 -12.97
N SER A 150 -12.15 5.38 -13.65
CA SER A 150 -12.40 4.00 -14.11
C SER A 150 -11.34 3.49 -15.09
N ALA A 151 -10.78 4.35 -15.94
CA ALA A 151 -9.69 3.95 -16.82
C ALA A 151 -8.41 3.65 -16.06
N LEU A 152 -8.04 4.51 -15.09
CA LEU A 152 -6.88 4.32 -14.21
C LEU A 152 -7.00 3.04 -13.37
N GLU A 153 -8.15 2.83 -12.72
CA GLU A 153 -8.41 1.66 -11.87
C GLU A 153 -8.30 0.35 -12.66
N LEU A 154 -8.72 0.35 -13.92
CA LEU A 154 -8.59 -0.83 -14.77
C LEU A 154 -7.18 -1.06 -15.27
N VAL A 155 -6.45 -0.02 -15.67
CA VAL A 155 -5.06 -0.14 -16.13
C VAL A 155 -4.16 -0.57 -14.99
N PHE A 156 -4.29 0.04 -13.82
CA PHE A 156 -3.44 -0.16 -12.66
C PHE A 156 -4.08 -1.05 -11.59
N ALA A 157 -4.98 -1.96 -11.98
CA ALA A 157 -5.72 -2.80 -11.05
C ALA A 157 -4.82 -3.61 -10.11
N ASP A 158 -3.67 -4.11 -10.62
CA ASP A 158 -2.74 -4.87 -9.80
C ASP A 158 -1.98 -3.99 -8.78
N HIS A 159 -1.77 -2.70 -9.09
CA HIS A 159 -1.21 -1.72 -8.16
C HIS A 159 -2.21 -1.32 -7.06
N LEU A 160 -3.50 -1.48 -7.33
CA LEU A 160 -4.59 -1.21 -6.40
C LEU A 160 -5.05 -2.46 -5.63
N ALA A 161 -4.49 -3.63 -5.97
CA ALA A 161 -4.86 -4.87 -5.31
C ALA A 161 -4.47 -4.84 -3.82
N TRP A 162 -5.38 -5.36 -2.98
CA TRP A 162 -5.13 -5.52 -1.56
C TRP A 162 -5.61 -6.88 -1.07
N PRO A 163 -4.77 -7.66 -0.40
CA PRO A 163 -3.34 -7.42 -0.10
C PRO A 163 -2.49 -7.27 -1.38
N PRO A 164 -1.26 -6.72 -1.25
CA PRO A 164 -0.36 -6.63 -2.40
C PRO A 164 -0.19 -7.99 -3.08
N PRO A 165 -0.13 -8.03 -4.42
CA PRO A 165 0.06 -9.28 -5.15
C PRO A 165 1.45 -9.88 -4.87
N THR A 166 1.56 -11.19 -4.95
CA THR A 166 2.83 -11.91 -4.77
C THR A 166 3.81 -11.71 -5.92
N SER A 167 3.30 -11.41 -7.12
CA SER A 167 4.09 -11.02 -8.30
C SER A 167 4.14 -9.49 -8.43
N PRO A 168 5.18 -8.94 -9.08
CA PRO A 168 5.21 -7.53 -9.40
C PRO A 168 3.95 -7.09 -10.14
N PRO A 169 3.33 -5.96 -9.75
CA PRO A 169 2.12 -5.47 -10.42
C PRO A 169 2.41 -5.09 -11.87
N ILE A 170 1.57 -5.52 -12.79
CA ILE A 170 1.71 -5.27 -14.22
C ILE A 170 0.50 -4.47 -14.73
N PRO A 171 0.73 -3.31 -15.36
CA PRO A 171 -0.34 -2.54 -15.97
C PRO A 171 -1.05 -3.34 -17.08
N ARG A 172 -2.37 -3.30 -17.11
CA ARG A 172 -3.14 -4.01 -18.14
C ARG A 172 -3.01 -3.33 -19.50
N GLN A 173 -3.07 -4.13 -20.54
CA GLN A 173 -3.02 -3.66 -21.93
C GLN A 173 -4.21 -2.76 -22.24
N LEU A 174 -3.97 -1.58 -22.85
CA LEU A 174 -5.00 -0.58 -23.14
C LEU A 174 -6.13 -1.13 -24.04
N LYS A 175 -5.82 -2.06 -24.96
CA LYS A 175 -6.85 -2.74 -25.77
C LYS A 175 -7.83 -3.54 -24.92
N GLN A 176 -7.34 -4.24 -23.91
CA GLN A 176 -8.19 -5.02 -22.98
C GLN A 176 -9.05 -4.08 -22.12
N VAL A 177 -8.47 -2.99 -21.66
CA VAL A 177 -9.19 -1.96 -20.89
C VAL A 177 -10.27 -1.31 -21.75
N ALA A 178 -9.99 -0.97 -23.01
CA ALA A 178 -10.95 -0.41 -23.95
C ALA A 178 -12.14 -1.36 -24.18
N ALA A 179 -11.87 -2.64 -24.43
CA ALA A 179 -12.91 -3.65 -24.56
C ALA A 179 -13.78 -3.76 -23.30
N ARG A 180 -13.17 -3.77 -22.11
CA ARG A 180 -13.89 -3.88 -20.84
C ARG A 180 -14.75 -2.66 -20.53
N LEU A 181 -14.32 -1.47 -20.95
CA LEU A 181 -15.10 -0.22 -20.81
C LEU A 181 -16.14 -0.01 -21.92
N GLY A 182 -16.17 -0.85 -22.95
CA GLY A 182 -17.01 -0.64 -24.14
C GLY A 182 -16.65 0.66 -24.87
N LYS A 183 -15.36 1.00 -24.94
CA LYS A 183 -14.85 2.25 -25.55
C LYS A 183 -13.79 1.96 -26.60
N SER A 184 -13.52 2.97 -27.45
CA SER A 184 -12.39 2.91 -28.38
C SER A 184 -11.05 3.00 -27.63
N LEU A 185 -9.99 2.51 -28.23
CA LEU A 185 -8.63 2.62 -27.70
C LEU A 185 -8.23 4.09 -27.52
N SER A 186 -8.53 4.96 -28.50
CA SER A 186 -8.29 6.39 -28.43
C SER A 186 -9.02 7.04 -27.26
N GLY A 187 -10.29 6.69 -27.04
CA GLY A 187 -11.08 7.21 -25.94
C GLY A 187 -10.52 6.82 -24.55
N VAL A 188 -9.89 5.65 -24.41
CA VAL A 188 -9.16 5.28 -23.18
C VAL A 188 -7.85 6.07 -23.06
N GLN A 189 -7.10 6.20 -24.16
CA GLN A 189 -5.85 6.97 -24.16
C GLN A 189 -6.09 8.44 -23.80
N ASP A 190 -7.14 9.06 -24.30
CA ASP A 190 -7.46 10.46 -23.98
C ASP A 190 -7.79 10.67 -22.51
N ARG A 191 -8.51 9.74 -21.88
CA ARG A 191 -8.78 9.76 -20.44
C ARG A 191 -7.50 9.65 -19.61
N LEU A 192 -6.60 8.74 -20.00
CA LEU A 192 -5.33 8.56 -19.30
C LEU A 192 -4.39 9.76 -19.52
N ARG A 193 -4.37 10.39 -20.70
CA ARG A 193 -3.65 11.64 -20.93
C ARG A 193 -4.16 12.77 -20.05
N SER A 194 -5.49 12.93 -19.96
CA SER A 194 -6.08 13.93 -19.07
C SER A 194 -5.70 13.70 -17.59
N ALA A 195 -5.68 12.44 -17.15
CA ALA A 195 -5.21 12.09 -15.80
C ALA A 195 -3.70 12.38 -15.63
N GLN A 196 -2.87 12.08 -16.63
CA GLN A 196 -1.43 12.38 -16.61
C GLN A 196 -1.18 13.90 -16.58
N ASP A 197 -1.96 14.71 -17.31
CA ASP A 197 -1.86 16.17 -17.27
C ASP A 197 -2.14 16.74 -15.86
N LYS A 198 -3.06 16.10 -15.11
CA LYS A 198 -3.28 16.44 -13.70
C LYS A 198 -2.08 16.05 -12.84
N ALA A 199 -1.48 14.88 -13.06
CA ALA A 199 -0.28 14.45 -12.34
C ALA A 199 0.92 15.38 -12.62
N LEU A 200 1.07 15.88 -13.85
CA LEU A 200 2.10 16.90 -14.19
C LEU A 200 1.91 18.18 -13.37
N ARG A 201 0.67 18.62 -13.18
CA ARG A 201 0.35 19.79 -12.34
C ARG A 201 0.57 19.51 -10.84
N LEU A 202 0.58 18.26 -10.43
CA LEU A 202 0.83 17.80 -9.05
C LEU A 202 2.31 17.50 -8.78
N GLY A 203 3.19 17.65 -9.77
CA GLY A 203 4.63 17.50 -9.56
C GLY A 203 5.27 16.30 -10.28
N LEU A 204 4.56 15.63 -11.16
CA LEU A 204 5.22 14.68 -12.08
C LEU A 204 6.22 15.46 -12.96
N SER A 205 7.47 15.03 -12.95
CA SER A 205 8.56 15.79 -13.59
C SER A 205 8.46 15.84 -15.11
N ASN A 206 8.04 14.74 -15.75
CA ASN A 206 7.94 14.60 -17.19
C ASN A 206 6.78 13.70 -17.59
N PRO A 207 6.20 13.87 -18.79
CA PRO A 207 5.25 12.90 -19.32
C PRO A 207 5.90 11.52 -19.46
N VAL A 208 5.13 10.49 -19.15
CA VAL A 208 5.53 9.09 -19.26
C VAL A 208 4.59 8.33 -20.19
N THR A 209 4.88 7.10 -20.55
CA THR A 209 3.90 6.30 -21.31
C THR A 209 2.66 5.99 -20.46
N LEU A 210 1.49 5.86 -21.09
CA LEU A 210 0.21 5.73 -20.39
C LEU A 210 0.06 4.44 -19.54
N THR A 211 1.00 3.52 -19.68
CA THR A 211 1.07 2.28 -18.90
C THR A 211 2.19 2.33 -17.84
N GLN A 212 2.97 3.38 -17.77
CA GLN A 212 3.95 3.57 -16.71
C GLN A 212 3.26 4.08 -15.44
N PRO A 213 3.56 3.53 -14.26
CA PRO A 213 2.79 3.80 -13.05
C PRO A 213 3.15 5.12 -12.35
N GLU A 214 4.19 5.84 -12.77
CA GLU A 214 4.71 7.02 -12.07
C GLU A 214 3.65 8.12 -11.92
N TYR A 215 2.90 8.44 -12.99
CA TYR A 215 1.83 9.44 -12.90
C TYR A 215 0.65 8.96 -12.05
N PHE A 216 0.37 7.66 -12.08
CA PHE A 216 -0.64 7.05 -11.22
C PHE A 216 -0.24 7.17 -9.74
N HIS A 217 1.02 6.88 -9.39
CA HIS A 217 1.53 7.03 -8.02
C HIS A 217 1.40 8.48 -7.53
N VAL A 218 1.66 9.49 -8.38
CA VAL A 218 1.47 10.91 -8.04
C VAL A 218 -0.01 11.19 -7.73
N LEU A 219 -0.94 10.67 -8.53
CA LEU A 219 -2.38 10.85 -8.30
C LEU A 219 -2.84 10.19 -7.00
N VAL A 220 -2.34 8.99 -6.68
CA VAL A 220 -2.62 8.31 -5.41
C VAL A 220 -2.05 9.11 -4.23
N ALA A 221 -0.78 9.53 -4.30
CA ALA A 221 -0.14 10.30 -3.25
C ALA A 221 -0.86 11.63 -2.96
N ALA A 222 -1.42 12.26 -4.00
CA ALA A 222 -2.20 13.48 -3.88
C ALA A 222 -3.68 13.27 -3.49
N GLY A 223 -4.11 12.03 -3.23
CA GLY A 223 -5.47 11.72 -2.81
C GLY A 223 -6.54 11.73 -3.91
N TYR A 224 -6.13 11.74 -5.19
CA TYR A 224 -7.05 11.69 -6.34
C TYR A 224 -7.59 10.28 -6.60
N VAL A 225 -6.89 9.27 -6.15
CA VAL A 225 -7.31 7.86 -6.17
C VAL A 225 -7.27 7.35 -4.73
N MET A 226 -8.39 6.84 -4.24
CA MET A 226 -8.56 6.41 -2.86
C MET A 226 -8.91 4.92 -2.81
N PRO A 227 -8.49 4.18 -1.76
CA PRO A 227 -8.95 2.82 -1.56
C PRO A 227 -10.49 2.81 -1.41
N SER A 228 -11.14 1.87 -2.08
CA SER A 228 -12.58 1.67 -1.89
C SER A 228 -12.86 1.29 -0.43
N SER A 229 -13.93 1.85 0.14
CA SER A 229 -14.32 1.62 1.55
C SER A 229 -14.77 0.19 1.87
N GLY A 230 -14.96 -0.65 0.85
CA GLY A 230 -15.30 -2.07 0.99
C GLY A 230 -14.04 -2.93 1.07
N ARG A 231 -13.52 -3.17 2.29
CA ARG A 231 -12.34 -3.99 2.50
C ARG A 231 -12.72 -5.46 2.56
N PRO A 232 -12.25 -6.32 1.64
CA PRO A 232 -12.71 -7.70 1.53
C PRO A 232 -12.29 -8.60 2.71
N TYR A 233 -11.32 -8.18 3.54
CA TYR A 233 -10.74 -9.04 4.58
C TYR A 233 -11.30 -8.84 5.99
N ARG A 234 -12.06 -7.77 6.25
CA ARG A 234 -12.62 -7.52 7.60
C ARG A 234 -13.72 -8.47 8.03
N HIS A 235 -14.36 -9.17 7.09
CA HIS A 235 -15.51 -10.03 7.41
C HIS A 235 -15.14 -11.49 7.69
N ASP A 236 -13.93 -11.92 7.31
CA ASP A 236 -13.50 -13.32 7.44
C ASP A 236 -12.44 -13.53 8.55
N LEU A 237 -12.09 -12.47 9.29
CA LEU A 237 -11.11 -12.57 10.37
C LEU A 237 -11.77 -13.21 11.60
N THR A 238 -11.68 -14.52 11.71
CA THR A 238 -11.71 -15.17 13.01
C THR A 238 -10.49 -14.70 13.79
N ALA A 239 -10.73 -14.00 14.91
CA ALA A 239 -9.66 -13.58 15.79
C ALA A 239 -8.74 -14.77 16.07
N ALA A 240 -7.49 -14.69 15.59
CA ALA A 240 -6.51 -15.70 15.93
C ALA A 240 -6.38 -15.71 17.46
N PRO A 241 -6.39 -16.88 18.11
CA PRO A 241 -6.19 -16.93 19.55
C PRO A 241 -4.81 -16.36 19.85
N VAL A 242 -4.77 -15.23 20.57
CA VAL A 242 -3.54 -14.70 21.14
C VAL A 242 -3.00 -15.80 22.05
N ARG A 243 -1.83 -16.36 21.76
CA ARG A 243 -1.18 -17.30 22.66
C ARG A 243 -0.79 -16.54 23.92
N PRO A 244 -1.13 -17.09 25.12
CA PRO A 244 -0.78 -16.48 26.39
C PRO A 244 0.73 -16.38 26.60
#